data_bdc6ac631de6184facf1e0b198d7df2a
#
_entry.id   bdc6ac631de6184facf1e0b198d7df2a
#
_cell.length_a   1.000
_cell.length_b   1.000
_cell.length_c   1.000
_cell.angle_alpha   90.00
_cell.angle_beta   90.00
_cell.angle_gamma   90.00
#
_symmetry.space_group_name_H-M   'P 1'
#
loop_
_entity.id
_entity.type
_entity.pdbx_description
1 polymer ?
#
loop_
_entity_poly.entity_id
_entity_poly.type
_entity_poly.pdbx_seq_one_letter_code
_entity_poly.pdbx_strand_id
1 'polypeptide(L)'
;MESPLNILSVDDEFRVAHALAFALSTPARRLTLAFNADEALAKIAEPSERFDIVIVDHKMPSVSGIELVRRLRAENFSGKIVVLSAHLTEENRHAYADLNVDKMLTKPFDVHELREVIDTLAKVA
;
A
#
# COMPACT_ATOMS: atom_id res chain seq x y z
N MET A 1 17.53 -14.74 12.72
CA MET A 1 16.13 -14.89 12.30
C MET A 1 15.61 -13.54 11.77
N GLU A 2 15.13 -13.52 10.55
CA GLU A 2 14.65 -12.29 9.96
C GLU A 2 13.27 -11.93 10.47
N SER A 3 13.04 -10.64 10.70
CA SER A 3 11.74 -10.13 11.06
C SER A 3 10.79 -10.24 9.88
N PRO A 4 9.50 -10.49 10.11
CA PRO A 4 8.56 -10.50 9.01
C PRO A 4 8.46 -9.11 8.36
N LEU A 5 8.14 -9.12 7.06
CA LEU A 5 7.88 -7.89 6.33
C LEU A 5 6.54 -7.33 6.80
N ASN A 6 6.52 -6.08 7.21
CA ASN A 6 5.29 -5.44 7.68
C ASN A 6 4.66 -4.62 6.57
N ILE A 7 3.43 -4.97 6.22
CA ILE A 7 2.69 -4.36 5.12
C ILE A 7 1.40 -3.75 5.66
N LEU A 8 1.15 -2.49 5.33
CA LEU A 8 -0.12 -1.83 5.61
C LEU A 8 -0.91 -1.79 4.32
N SER A 9 -2.13 -2.34 4.34
CA SER A 9 -3.01 -2.31 3.18
C SER A 9 -4.18 -1.38 3.47
N VAL A 10 -4.36 -0.36 2.63
CA VAL A 10 -5.39 0.66 2.79
C VAL A 10 -6.44 0.48 1.71
N ASP A 11 -7.64 0.05 2.10
CA ASP A 11 -8.75 -0.20 1.19
C ASP A 11 -10.05 -0.10 1.99
N ASP A 12 -11.01 0.67 1.49
CA ASP A 12 -12.28 0.87 2.18
C ASP A 12 -13.27 -0.27 2.00
N GLU A 13 -12.99 -1.21 1.09
CA GLU A 13 -13.85 -2.37 0.89
C GLU A 13 -13.40 -3.55 1.74
N PHE A 14 -14.17 -3.85 2.78
CA PHE A 14 -13.85 -4.92 3.74
C PHE A 14 -13.54 -6.25 3.07
N ARG A 15 -14.39 -6.66 2.14
CA ARG A 15 -14.22 -7.97 1.51
C ARG A 15 -12.94 -8.05 0.70
N VAL A 16 -12.64 -7.00 -0.04
CA VAL A 16 -11.42 -6.93 -0.84
C VAL A 16 -10.20 -6.91 0.07
N ALA A 17 -10.25 -6.08 1.11
CA ALA A 17 -9.16 -5.95 2.06
C ALA A 17 -8.83 -7.28 2.75
N HIS A 18 -9.85 -7.97 3.24
CA HIS A 18 -9.65 -9.26 3.92
C HIS A 18 -9.20 -10.35 2.97
N ALA A 19 -9.73 -10.39 1.75
CA ALA A 19 -9.30 -11.37 0.75
C ALA A 19 -7.83 -11.17 0.40
N LEU A 20 -7.42 -9.93 0.23
CA LEU A 20 -6.04 -9.62 -0.08
C LEU A 20 -5.12 -9.99 1.08
N ALA A 21 -5.53 -9.66 2.30
CA ALA A 21 -4.75 -10.01 3.48
C ALA A 21 -4.57 -11.52 3.60
N PHE A 22 -5.65 -12.28 3.38
CA PHE A 22 -5.59 -13.74 3.40
C PHE A 22 -4.61 -14.28 2.35
N ALA A 23 -4.66 -13.71 1.15
CA ALA A 23 -3.83 -14.16 0.04
C ALA A 23 -2.35 -13.84 0.24
N LEU A 24 -2.04 -12.74 0.92
CA LEU A 24 -0.66 -12.28 1.08
C LEU A 24 -0.01 -12.69 2.41
N SER A 25 -0.81 -12.98 3.44
CA SER A 25 -0.26 -13.31 4.75
C SER A 25 0.49 -14.63 4.76
N THR A 26 1.70 -14.59 5.30
CA THR A 26 2.54 -15.77 5.54
C THR A 26 3.33 -15.48 6.81
N PRO A 27 4.06 -16.47 7.36
CA PRO A 27 4.96 -16.16 8.46
C PRO A 27 6.00 -15.09 8.14
N ALA A 28 6.30 -14.91 6.83
CA ALA A 28 7.28 -13.92 6.39
C ALA A 28 6.66 -12.55 6.10
N ARG A 29 5.33 -12.45 6.03
CA ARG A 29 4.63 -11.20 5.73
C ARG A 29 3.48 -10.97 6.71
N ARG A 30 3.54 -9.85 7.41
CA ARG A 30 2.47 -9.46 8.34
C ARG A 30 1.64 -8.35 7.69
N LEU A 31 0.34 -8.59 7.57
CA LEU A 31 -0.58 -7.61 7.00
C LEU A 31 -1.38 -6.90 8.09
N THR A 32 -1.38 -5.57 8.02
CA THR A 32 -2.25 -4.74 8.86
C THR A 32 -3.20 -4.02 7.91
N LEU A 33 -4.48 -3.95 8.28
CA LEU A 33 -5.49 -3.33 7.44
C LEU A 33 -5.88 -1.96 7.98
N ALA A 34 -6.06 -1.02 7.06
CA ALA A 34 -6.67 0.27 7.37
C ALA A 34 -7.78 0.49 6.34
N PHE A 35 -8.92 0.98 6.78
CA PHE A 35 -10.11 1.09 5.93
C PHE A 35 -10.36 2.52 5.45
N ASN A 36 -9.50 3.44 5.83
CA ASN A 36 -9.54 4.81 5.33
C ASN A 36 -8.18 5.47 5.56
N ALA A 37 -8.01 6.67 5.01
CA ALA A 37 -6.74 7.38 5.10
C ALA A 37 -6.38 7.77 6.53
N ASP A 38 -7.37 8.18 7.33
CA ASP A 38 -7.10 8.58 8.72
C ASP A 38 -6.57 7.43 9.54
N GLU A 39 -7.15 6.23 9.39
CA GLU A 39 -6.64 5.03 10.05
C GLU A 39 -5.22 4.71 9.61
N ALA A 40 -4.96 4.82 8.30
CA ALA A 40 -3.64 4.54 7.76
C ALA A 40 -2.60 5.48 8.35
N LEU A 41 -2.90 6.77 8.36
CA LEU A 41 -1.97 7.77 8.90
C LEU A 41 -1.73 7.59 10.39
N ALA A 42 -2.77 7.23 11.13
CA ALA A 42 -2.64 6.97 12.56
C ALA A 42 -1.72 5.78 12.83
N LYS A 43 -1.85 4.72 12.02
CA LYS A 43 -0.98 3.55 12.17
C LYS A 43 0.47 3.86 11.80
N ILE A 44 0.67 4.64 10.75
CA ILE A 44 2.02 5.05 10.32
C ILE A 44 2.70 5.91 11.40
N ALA A 45 1.91 6.75 12.09
CA ALA A 45 2.43 7.64 13.13
C ALA A 45 2.74 6.90 14.44
N GLU A 46 2.28 5.67 14.60
CA GLU A 46 2.47 4.90 15.83
C GLU A 46 3.94 4.51 15.97
N PRO A 47 4.63 4.96 17.04
CA PRO A 47 6.08 4.69 17.16
C PRO A 47 6.43 3.21 17.29
N SER A 48 5.50 2.39 17.80
CA SER A 48 5.75 0.96 17.98
C SER A 48 5.56 0.15 16.70
N GLU A 49 4.99 0.76 15.66
CA GLU A 49 4.74 0.08 14.40
C GLU A 49 5.58 0.67 13.29
N ARG A 50 6.25 -0.20 12.57
CA ARG A 50 7.05 0.21 11.43
C ARG A 50 6.63 -0.60 10.21
N PHE A 51 6.20 0.09 9.17
CA PHE A 51 5.76 -0.55 7.95
C PHE A 51 6.83 -0.43 6.87
N ASP A 52 7.08 -1.55 6.20
CA ASP A 52 8.04 -1.61 5.11
C ASP A 52 7.40 -1.25 3.78
N ILE A 53 6.13 -1.61 3.63
CA ILE A 53 5.36 -1.36 2.39
C ILE A 53 3.96 -0.91 2.77
N VAL A 54 3.45 0.09 2.03
CA VAL A 54 2.04 0.49 2.10
C VAL A 54 1.41 0.22 0.74
N ILE A 55 0.32 -0.53 0.74
CA ILE A 55 -0.49 -0.78 -0.46
C ILE A 55 -1.70 0.14 -0.36
N VAL A 56 -1.88 0.98 -1.37
CA VAL A 56 -2.94 2.01 -1.36
C VAL A 56 -3.92 1.74 -2.49
N ASP A 57 -5.21 1.63 -2.17
CA ASP A 57 -6.25 1.61 -3.18
C ASP A 57 -6.48 3.05 -3.65
N HIS A 58 -6.44 3.25 -4.98
CA HIS A 58 -6.57 4.59 -5.55
C HIS A 58 -7.94 5.22 -5.26
N LYS A 59 -9.00 4.43 -5.39
CA LYS A 59 -10.36 4.95 -5.27
C LYS A 59 -10.95 4.69 -3.88
N MET A 60 -10.96 5.72 -3.05
CA MET A 60 -11.58 5.68 -1.73
C MET A 60 -12.53 6.88 -1.61
N PRO A 61 -13.65 6.74 -0.87
CA PRO A 61 -14.72 7.75 -0.88
C PRO A 61 -14.33 9.13 -0.37
N SER A 62 -13.61 9.20 0.73
CA SER A 62 -13.35 10.49 1.38
C SER A 62 -12.02 11.11 1.01
N VAL A 63 -11.01 10.29 0.81
CA VAL A 63 -9.66 10.75 0.47
C VAL A 63 -9.11 9.83 -0.61
N SER A 64 -8.66 10.41 -1.73
CA SER A 64 -8.10 9.61 -2.82
C SER A 64 -6.75 9.03 -2.44
N GLY A 65 -6.34 8.00 -3.20
CA GLY A 65 -5.01 7.43 -3.03
C GLY A 65 -3.91 8.46 -3.20
N ILE A 66 -4.07 9.38 -4.15
CA ILE A 66 -3.07 10.44 -4.39
C ILE A 66 -2.90 11.32 -3.14
N GLU A 67 -4.02 11.72 -2.53
CA GLU A 67 -3.95 12.56 -1.32
C GLU A 67 -3.31 11.81 -0.16
N LEU A 68 -3.65 10.54 0.00
CA LEU A 68 -3.02 9.73 1.04
C LEU A 68 -1.51 9.62 0.82
N VAL A 69 -1.09 9.32 -0.41
CA VAL A 69 0.35 9.22 -0.72
C VAL A 69 1.05 10.55 -0.48
N ARG A 70 0.39 11.65 -0.86
CA ARG A 70 0.94 12.99 -0.61
C ARG A 70 1.19 13.22 0.88
N ARG A 71 0.23 12.84 1.72
CA ARG A 71 0.37 12.97 3.18
C ARG A 71 1.45 12.07 3.73
N LEU A 72 1.57 10.84 3.22
CA LEU A 72 2.63 9.92 3.63
C LEU A 72 4.00 10.51 3.34
N ARG A 73 4.18 11.11 2.17
CA ARG A 73 5.45 11.75 1.82
C ARG A 73 5.72 12.98 2.67
N ALA A 74 4.68 13.75 2.98
CA ALA A 74 4.81 14.92 3.83
C ALA A 74 5.25 14.56 5.26
N GLU A 75 4.86 13.36 5.72
CA GLU A 75 5.25 12.85 7.03
C GLU A 75 6.55 12.03 6.98
N ASN A 76 7.24 12.08 5.86
CA ASN A 76 8.55 11.42 5.66
C ASN A 76 8.49 9.90 5.77
N PHE A 77 7.38 9.30 5.34
CA PHE A 77 7.31 7.85 5.26
C PHE A 77 8.39 7.34 4.30
N SER A 78 9.27 6.50 4.80
CA SER A 78 10.44 6.03 4.05
C SER A 78 10.26 4.65 3.41
N GLY A 79 9.15 3.99 3.65
CA GLY A 79 8.88 2.67 3.08
C GLY A 79 8.48 2.74 1.62
N LYS A 80 8.19 1.58 1.06
CA LYS A 80 7.75 1.46 -0.34
C LYS A 80 6.25 1.66 -0.45
N ILE A 81 5.79 2.21 -1.56
CA ILE A 81 4.37 2.46 -1.80
C ILE A 81 3.95 1.79 -3.10
N VAL A 82 2.90 0.97 -3.02
CA VAL A 82 2.28 0.30 -4.15
C VAL A 82 0.85 0.81 -4.28
N VAL A 83 0.45 1.24 -5.47
CA VAL A 83 -0.91 1.73 -5.74
C VAL A 83 -1.67 0.72 -6.57
N LEU A 84 -2.90 0.40 -6.17
CA LEU A 84 -3.79 -0.48 -6.91
C LEU A 84 -4.96 0.34 -7.45
N SER A 85 -5.30 0.17 -8.73
CA SER A 85 -6.41 0.92 -9.32
C SER A 85 -7.05 0.17 -10.48
N ALA A 86 -8.37 0.27 -10.60
CA ALA A 86 -9.09 -0.25 -11.76
C ALA A 86 -8.84 0.61 -13.00
N HIS A 87 -8.57 1.89 -12.83
CA HIS A 87 -8.34 2.80 -13.94
C HIS A 87 -7.50 3.99 -13.50
N LEU A 88 -6.35 4.15 -14.15
CA LEU A 88 -5.46 5.29 -13.90
C LEU A 88 -5.38 6.12 -15.17
N THR A 89 -5.73 7.40 -15.05
CA THR A 89 -5.53 8.36 -16.12
C THR A 89 -4.04 8.70 -16.23
N GLU A 90 -3.65 9.28 -17.37
CA GLU A 90 -2.29 9.80 -17.52
C GLU A 90 -1.95 10.80 -16.43
N GLU A 91 -2.90 11.69 -16.12
CA GLU A 91 -2.72 12.69 -15.08
C GLU A 91 -2.44 12.06 -13.72
N ASN A 92 -3.23 11.03 -13.35
CA ASN A 92 -3.03 10.35 -12.09
C ASN A 92 -1.71 9.59 -12.05
N ARG A 93 -1.32 8.98 -13.16
CA ARG A 93 -0.02 8.28 -13.25
C ARG A 93 1.13 9.24 -13.02
N HIS A 94 1.06 10.43 -13.62
CA HIS A 94 2.08 11.46 -13.42
C HIS A 94 2.12 11.93 -11.97
N ALA A 95 0.96 12.13 -11.36
CA ALA A 95 0.89 12.56 -9.97
C ALA A 95 1.57 11.55 -9.03
N TYR A 96 1.29 10.27 -9.24
CA TYR A 96 1.93 9.22 -8.42
C TYR A 96 3.43 9.14 -8.69
N ALA A 97 3.84 9.29 -9.94
CA ALA A 97 5.27 9.28 -10.29
C ALA A 97 6.00 10.43 -9.60
N ASP A 98 5.39 11.61 -9.56
CA ASP A 98 5.96 12.78 -8.88
C ASP A 98 6.10 12.56 -7.38
N LEU A 99 5.28 11.68 -6.80
CA LEU A 99 5.33 11.34 -5.39
C LEU A 99 6.24 10.13 -5.12
N ASN A 100 6.95 9.65 -6.13
CA ASN A 100 7.91 8.55 -6.01
C ASN A 100 7.27 7.24 -5.54
N VAL A 101 6.09 6.94 -6.06
CA VAL A 101 5.43 5.65 -5.83
C VAL A 101 6.25 4.55 -6.51
N ASP A 102 6.46 3.44 -5.83
CA ASP A 102 7.34 2.38 -6.31
C ASP A 102 6.69 1.51 -7.39
N LYS A 103 5.40 1.30 -7.32
CA LYS A 103 4.69 0.48 -8.29
C LYS A 103 3.22 0.85 -8.36
N MET A 104 2.66 0.80 -9.56
CA MET A 104 1.22 0.96 -9.80
C MET A 104 0.73 -0.30 -10.53
N LEU A 105 -0.28 -0.96 -9.97
CA LEU A 105 -0.89 -2.14 -10.57
C LEU A 105 -2.32 -1.84 -10.97
N THR A 106 -2.70 -2.28 -12.16
CA THR A 106 -4.06 -2.09 -12.68
C THR A 106 -4.92 -3.31 -12.34
N LYS A 107 -6.09 -3.07 -11.80
CA LYS A 107 -7.08 -4.13 -11.54
C LYS A 107 -7.79 -4.51 -12.85
N PRO A 108 -8.14 -5.77 -13.07
CA PRO A 108 -7.82 -6.91 -12.22
C PRO A 108 -6.36 -7.32 -12.37
N PHE A 109 -5.76 -7.76 -11.28
CA PHE A 109 -4.40 -8.26 -11.30
C PHE A 109 -4.36 -9.65 -10.68
N ASP A 110 -3.33 -10.40 -11.02
CA ASP A 110 -3.10 -11.72 -10.43
C ASP A 110 -2.43 -11.55 -9.08
N VAL A 111 -2.85 -12.31 -8.09
CA VAL A 111 -2.23 -12.29 -6.77
C VAL A 111 -0.73 -12.61 -6.85
N HIS A 112 -0.34 -13.48 -7.77
CA HIS A 112 1.08 -13.78 -8.00
C HIS A 112 1.86 -12.56 -8.43
N GLU A 113 1.28 -11.74 -9.28
CA GLU A 113 1.90 -10.49 -9.73
C GLU A 113 2.15 -9.56 -8.54
N LEU A 114 1.16 -9.42 -7.67
CA LEU A 114 1.31 -8.57 -6.48
C LEU A 114 2.37 -9.15 -5.52
N ARG A 115 2.38 -10.46 -5.33
CA ARG A 115 3.39 -11.12 -4.50
C ARG A 115 4.79 -10.86 -5.03
N GLU A 116 4.98 -10.95 -6.34
CA GLU A 116 6.27 -10.69 -6.96
C GLU A 116 6.72 -9.24 -6.76
N VAL A 117 5.78 -8.29 -6.88
CA VAL A 117 6.07 -6.88 -6.64
C VAL A 117 6.54 -6.69 -5.20
N ILE A 118 5.81 -7.25 -4.24
CA ILE A 118 6.14 -7.13 -2.82
C ILE A 118 7.53 -7.72 -2.54
N ASP A 119 7.79 -8.91 -3.05
CA ASP A 119 9.06 -9.58 -2.81
C ASP A 119 10.23 -8.83 -3.45
N THR A 120 10.01 -8.26 -4.64
CA THR A 120 11.03 -7.47 -5.32
C THR A 120 11.34 -6.19 -4.53
N LEU A 121 10.30 -5.49 -4.07
CA LEU A 121 10.49 -4.26 -3.29
C LEU A 121 11.15 -4.53 -1.94
N ALA A 122 10.85 -5.67 -1.34
CA ALA A 122 11.44 -6.05 -0.06
C ALA A 122 12.95 -6.28 -0.17
N LYS A 123 13.43 -6.68 -1.34
CA LYS A 123 14.87 -6.92 -1.58
C LYS A 123 15.66 -5.64 -1.82
N VAL A 124 14.98 -4.56 -2.19
CA VAL A 124 15.60 -3.27 -2.47
C VAL A 124 15.48 -2.42 -1.23
N ALA A 125 16.19 -2.81 -0.21
CA ALA A 125 16.14 -2.08 1.06
C ALA A 125 17.16 -0.94 1.10
#